data_7c61dfcad1f8b41d076d8c3d585cb363
#
_entry.id   7c61dfcad1f8b41d076d8c3d585cb363
#
_cell.length_a   1.000
_cell.length_b   1.000
_cell.length_c   1.000
_cell.angle_alpha   90.00
_cell.angle_beta   90.00
_cell.angle_gamma   90.00
#
_symmetry.space_group_name_H-M   'P 1'
#
loop_
_entity.id
_entity.type
_entity.pdbx_description
1 polymer ?
#
loop_
_entity_poly.entity_id
_entity_poly.type
_entity_poly.pdbx_seq_one_letter_code
_entity_poly.pdbx_strand_id
1 'polypeptide(L)'
;MTALLGTPLPVGRLTLRNRVISPPMERNYGTADGRMTDRYVAYLRARAAGGAALVFTEATYVRADGRGRIRQLGAHADHVLAGLGEAAEAVHAEGARLGVELNHAGRVADPAVSGFQPVAPSVVPFRGRSPRELSTDETEELAGAYGEAARRCAAAGVDVIELHAAHGYLIHQFLSPRTNHRTDRYADPIRFLAEVLTAMRRAAPDTTLFLRLSAFEGVPGGLDADATLALTARMPLDLVDALDISAGCYEAGEWIVQPGEVERGVLAPFAARYRTFGKPVSVAGRIPTGEAAERILGSGAADLVAVGRAQHADPAWTRITLSGGTPRPCIGCNQGCIDELHRQQPIWCVTNARTGHEHVASPRRRKPRRILIVGAGLAGLEAARSAARAGHAVTMLEAGAEIGGQFRFAATLTAKPEFRRLLDWYTAELVRLGVDVRRSVAADAETMAATEPDVIVLATGGIPFRPTISGHHLPRVMAVTDWLSCPPAPVGSAVVTIWGADRTGVAVADAAATAGHRVLLLCAGSGLAPEAGPRENGPVLRRLHDNPAVELRLHTTLEGIDDDRLLLGRDGRRSWWNVCGPVVVSQGSMPGPAVPTPYGIRTVGIEAAVDAAEAIRRGAALAFEGEPA
;
A
#
# COMPACT_ATOMS: atom_id res chain seq x y z
N MET A 1 26.48 16.46 -7.21
CA MET A 1 25.27 17.08 -7.79
C MET A 1 24.45 17.66 -6.64
N THR A 2 24.01 18.90 -6.75
CA THR A 2 23.15 19.53 -5.74
C THR A 2 21.84 18.73 -5.67
N ALA A 3 21.42 18.31 -4.47
CA ALA A 3 20.18 17.55 -4.31
C ALA A 3 18.98 18.41 -4.73
N LEU A 4 18.26 17.99 -5.77
CA LEU A 4 17.13 18.75 -6.31
C LEU A 4 15.87 18.65 -5.44
N LEU A 5 15.71 17.53 -4.75
CA LEU A 5 14.51 17.22 -3.96
C LEU A 5 14.15 18.33 -2.95
N GLY A 6 15.17 18.97 -2.35
CA GLY A 6 15.02 20.04 -1.36
C GLY A 6 14.87 21.45 -1.96
N THR A 7 14.97 21.60 -3.29
CA THR A 7 14.90 22.94 -3.90
C THR A 7 13.46 23.40 -4.08
N PRO A 8 13.18 24.71 -3.88
CA PRO A 8 11.85 25.24 -4.13
C PRO A 8 11.47 25.19 -5.62
N LEU A 9 10.17 25.18 -5.90
CA LEU A 9 9.61 25.22 -7.26
C LEU A 9 8.42 26.18 -7.33
N PRO A 10 8.44 27.17 -8.24
CA PRO A 10 7.24 27.93 -8.57
C PRO A 10 6.26 27.07 -9.40
N VAL A 11 4.98 27.06 -9.01
CA VAL A 11 3.89 26.37 -9.72
C VAL A 11 2.64 27.26 -9.65
N GLY A 12 2.19 27.75 -10.79
CA GLY A 12 1.11 28.74 -10.83
C GLY A 12 1.47 29.98 -9.99
N ARG A 13 0.63 30.32 -9.02
CA ARG A 13 0.86 31.44 -8.10
C ARG A 13 1.61 31.04 -6.82
N LEU A 14 1.95 29.77 -6.66
CA LEU A 14 2.59 29.25 -5.46
C LEU A 14 4.08 29.04 -5.67
N THR A 15 4.83 29.08 -4.57
CA THR A 15 6.17 28.50 -4.50
C THR A 15 6.13 27.36 -3.50
N LEU A 16 6.35 26.14 -3.99
CA LEU A 16 6.49 24.95 -3.16
C LEU A 16 7.88 24.93 -2.53
N ARG A 17 7.97 24.66 -1.22
CA ARG A 17 9.25 24.71 -0.45
C ARG A 17 10.27 23.63 -0.83
N ASN A 18 9.82 22.55 -1.47
CA ASN A 18 10.63 21.46 -2.01
C ASN A 18 9.84 20.71 -3.11
N ARG A 19 10.42 19.66 -3.69
CA ARG A 19 9.87 18.92 -4.83
C ARG A 19 8.98 17.74 -4.45
N VAL A 20 8.56 17.56 -3.19
CA VAL A 20 7.83 16.40 -2.69
C VAL A 20 6.35 16.72 -2.48
N ILE A 21 5.49 15.93 -3.15
CA ILE A 21 4.05 15.94 -2.97
C ILE A 21 3.61 14.69 -2.22
N SER A 22 2.69 14.84 -1.25
CA SER A 22 1.84 13.76 -0.76
C SER A 22 0.61 13.67 -1.66
N PRO A 23 0.55 12.72 -2.62
CA PRO A 23 -0.49 12.70 -3.65
C PRO A 23 -1.87 12.36 -3.09
N PRO A 24 -2.93 12.60 -3.86
CA PRO A 24 -4.26 12.17 -3.48
C PRO A 24 -4.33 10.64 -3.43
N MET A 25 -4.60 10.11 -2.24
CA MET A 25 -4.76 8.69 -1.97
C MET A 25 -6.04 8.48 -1.18
N GLU A 26 -6.90 7.60 -1.63
CA GLU A 26 -8.10 7.20 -0.89
C GLU A 26 -7.73 6.64 0.48
N ARG A 27 -8.47 7.00 1.54
CA ARG A 27 -8.19 6.61 2.93
C ARG A 27 -9.39 6.05 3.65
N ASN A 28 -10.57 6.42 3.21
CA ASN A 28 -11.82 6.03 3.85
C ASN A 28 -11.90 6.48 5.34
N TYR A 29 -11.42 7.70 5.62
CA TYR A 29 -11.40 8.31 6.98
C TYR A 29 -12.45 9.41 7.16
N GLY A 30 -13.19 9.78 6.12
CA GLY A 30 -14.28 10.74 6.20
C GLY A 30 -15.51 10.19 6.90
N THR A 31 -16.56 11.00 6.96
CA THR A 31 -17.90 10.56 7.37
C THR A 31 -18.67 9.99 6.17
N ALA A 32 -19.82 9.35 6.45
CA ALA A 32 -20.66 8.81 5.39
C ALA A 32 -21.26 9.88 4.46
N ASP A 33 -21.39 11.13 4.92
CA ASP A 33 -21.88 12.29 4.16
C ASP A 33 -20.75 13.18 3.57
N GLY A 34 -19.49 12.69 3.63
CA GLY A 34 -18.36 13.31 2.95
C GLY A 34 -17.60 14.37 3.73
N ARG A 35 -17.90 14.55 5.04
CA ARG A 35 -17.16 15.50 5.89
C ARG A 35 -15.80 14.95 6.31
N MET A 36 -14.86 15.85 6.54
CA MET A 36 -13.57 15.54 7.14
C MET A 36 -13.71 15.25 8.63
N THR A 37 -12.89 14.33 9.15
CA THR A 37 -12.83 13.97 10.57
C THR A 37 -11.51 14.41 11.17
N ASP A 38 -11.40 14.53 12.50
CA ASP A 38 -10.14 14.81 13.22
C ASP A 38 -9.05 13.82 12.85
N ARG A 39 -9.42 12.54 12.65
CA ARG A 39 -8.52 11.50 12.13
C ARG A 39 -7.92 11.90 10.79
N TYR A 40 -8.75 12.44 9.91
CA TYR A 40 -8.32 12.84 8.58
C TYR A 40 -7.39 14.07 8.63
N VAL A 41 -7.79 15.09 9.39
CA VAL A 41 -6.99 16.32 9.60
C VAL A 41 -5.62 15.97 10.17
N ALA A 42 -5.57 15.14 11.23
CA ALA A 42 -4.32 14.71 11.85
C ALA A 42 -3.42 13.94 10.88
N TYR A 43 -4.02 13.11 10.02
CA TYR A 43 -3.30 12.38 8.98
C TYR A 43 -2.62 13.34 7.99
N LEU A 44 -3.32 14.37 7.48
CA LEU A 44 -2.77 15.38 6.54
C LEU A 44 -1.68 16.20 7.23
N ARG A 45 -1.97 16.71 8.44
CA ARG A 45 -1.03 17.47 9.26
C ARG A 45 0.29 16.72 9.48
N ALA A 46 0.23 15.40 9.75
CA ALA A 46 1.44 14.62 9.99
C ALA A 46 2.39 14.58 8.78
N ARG A 47 1.87 14.59 7.53
CA ARG A 47 2.68 14.63 6.30
C ARG A 47 3.22 16.04 6.05
N ALA A 48 2.44 17.05 6.35
CA ALA A 48 2.89 18.46 6.32
C ALA A 48 4.03 18.70 7.30
N ALA A 49 3.89 18.31 8.58
CA ALA A 49 4.93 18.33 9.61
C ALA A 49 6.13 17.45 9.22
N GLY A 50 5.87 16.39 8.48
CA GLY A 50 6.89 15.50 7.89
C GLY A 50 7.67 16.09 6.74
N GLY A 51 7.36 17.32 6.32
CA GLY A 51 8.14 18.10 5.37
C GLY A 51 7.64 18.12 3.93
N ALA A 52 6.55 17.43 3.58
CA ALA A 52 5.98 17.52 2.24
C ALA A 52 5.61 18.97 1.91
N ALA A 53 5.88 19.42 0.67
CA ALA A 53 5.56 20.78 0.26
C ALA A 53 4.08 20.97 -0.03
N LEU A 54 3.44 19.96 -0.58
CA LEU A 54 2.03 19.92 -0.93
C LEU A 54 1.44 18.60 -0.45
N VAL A 55 0.31 18.67 0.25
CA VAL A 55 -0.40 17.50 0.79
C VAL A 55 -1.80 17.50 0.23
N PHE A 56 -2.14 16.46 -0.55
CA PHE A 56 -3.48 16.31 -1.10
C PHE A 56 -4.41 15.53 -0.16
N THR A 57 -5.69 15.88 -0.23
CA THR A 57 -6.77 15.01 0.21
C THR A 57 -6.85 13.78 -0.70
N GLU A 58 -7.87 12.94 -0.52
CA GLU A 58 -8.17 11.87 -1.47
C GLU A 58 -8.98 12.40 -2.66
N ALA A 59 -9.23 11.54 -3.66
CA ALA A 59 -10.21 11.78 -4.70
C ALA A 59 -11.57 12.15 -4.05
N THR A 60 -11.97 13.42 -4.18
CA THR A 60 -13.08 14.04 -3.46
C THR A 60 -14.27 14.20 -4.42
N TYR A 61 -15.42 13.59 -4.11
CA TYR A 61 -16.55 13.57 -5.05
C TYR A 61 -17.26 14.93 -5.15
N VAL A 62 -17.60 15.32 -6.37
CA VAL A 62 -18.27 16.60 -6.70
C VAL A 62 -19.79 16.49 -6.68
N ARG A 63 -20.34 15.28 -6.80
CA ARG A 63 -21.77 14.97 -6.76
C ARG A 63 -21.97 13.58 -6.12
N ALA A 64 -23.08 13.37 -5.39
CA ALA A 64 -23.28 12.18 -4.56
C ALA A 64 -23.25 10.85 -5.35
N ASP A 65 -23.74 10.84 -6.59
CA ASP A 65 -23.70 9.68 -7.47
C ASP A 65 -22.29 9.34 -8.00
N GLY A 66 -21.33 10.27 -7.83
CA GLY A 66 -19.92 10.06 -8.14
C GLY A 66 -19.08 9.50 -6.98
N ARG A 67 -19.70 9.18 -5.82
CA ARG A 67 -18.99 8.62 -4.68
C ARG A 67 -18.54 7.18 -4.93
N GLY A 68 -17.25 6.91 -4.75
CA GLY A 68 -16.65 5.58 -4.97
C GLY A 68 -16.35 4.80 -3.69
N ARG A 69 -16.32 5.45 -2.50
CA ARG A 69 -16.02 4.82 -1.21
C ARG A 69 -17.01 5.24 -0.13
N ILE A 70 -17.26 4.34 0.84
CA ILE A 70 -18.29 4.54 1.87
C ILE A 70 -18.03 5.77 2.77
N ARG A 71 -16.74 6.11 2.98
CA ARG A 71 -16.31 7.27 3.80
C ARG A 71 -15.38 8.19 3.02
N GLN A 72 -15.61 8.33 1.72
CA GLN A 72 -14.89 9.26 0.85
C GLN A 72 -15.27 10.69 1.17
N LEU A 73 -14.30 11.61 1.06
CA LEU A 73 -14.56 13.04 1.16
C LEU A 73 -15.40 13.55 -0.02
N GLY A 74 -16.27 14.51 0.27
CA GLY A 74 -17.08 15.24 -0.71
C GLY A 74 -16.71 16.71 -0.79
N ALA A 75 -16.95 17.31 -1.97
CA ALA A 75 -16.96 18.76 -2.19
C ALA A 75 -18.32 19.20 -2.79
N HIS A 76 -19.33 18.35 -2.64
CA HIS A 76 -20.64 18.43 -3.30
C HIS A 76 -21.61 19.42 -2.63
N ALA A 77 -21.38 19.81 -1.39
CA ALA A 77 -22.27 20.66 -0.62
C ALA A 77 -21.53 21.49 0.41
N ASP A 78 -22.14 22.58 0.91
CA ASP A 78 -21.47 23.54 1.78
C ASP A 78 -21.17 23.02 3.20
N HIS A 79 -21.83 21.96 3.65
CA HIS A 79 -21.58 21.35 4.95
C HIS A 79 -20.16 20.73 5.10
N VAL A 80 -19.41 20.57 3.99
CA VAL A 80 -18.04 20.07 4.01
C VAL A 80 -16.99 21.19 4.25
N LEU A 81 -17.37 22.46 4.11
CA LEU A 81 -16.47 23.62 4.16
C LEU A 81 -15.67 23.72 5.46
N ALA A 82 -16.34 23.55 6.61
CA ALA A 82 -15.68 23.68 7.91
C ALA A 82 -14.48 22.72 8.05
N GLY A 83 -14.69 21.43 7.75
CA GLY A 83 -13.62 20.45 7.87
C GLY A 83 -12.49 20.63 6.85
N LEU A 84 -12.79 21.14 5.63
CA LEU A 84 -11.76 21.53 4.67
C LEU A 84 -10.94 22.74 5.17
N GLY A 85 -11.59 23.74 5.79
CA GLY A 85 -10.92 24.88 6.40
C GLY A 85 -9.99 24.48 7.53
N GLU A 86 -10.46 23.64 8.45
CA GLU A 86 -9.63 23.08 9.53
C GLU A 86 -8.40 22.32 8.99
N ALA A 87 -8.57 21.57 7.91
CA ALA A 87 -7.45 20.88 7.28
C ALA A 87 -6.46 21.86 6.63
N ALA A 88 -6.96 22.93 5.99
CA ALA A 88 -6.10 23.95 5.40
C ALA A 88 -5.26 24.66 6.49
N GLU A 89 -5.89 25.08 7.57
CA GLU A 89 -5.20 25.69 8.72
C GLU A 89 -4.15 24.75 9.33
N ALA A 90 -4.51 23.48 9.55
CA ALA A 90 -3.61 22.48 10.14
C ALA A 90 -2.39 22.19 9.25
N VAL A 91 -2.56 22.15 7.92
CA VAL A 91 -1.48 21.94 6.95
C VAL A 91 -0.61 23.20 6.80
N HIS A 92 -1.23 24.37 6.73
CA HIS A 92 -0.53 25.66 6.65
C HIS A 92 0.32 25.93 7.90
N ALA A 93 -0.17 25.58 9.09
CA ALA A 93 0.58 25.71 10.35
C ALA A 93 1.91 24.95 10.33
N GLU A 94 2.02 23.89 9.51
CA GLU A 94 3.25 23.11 9.31
C GLU A 94 4.05 23.59 8.08
N GLY A 95 3.68 24.73 7.47
CA GLY A 95 4.37 25.35 6.34
C GLY A 95 4.22 24.60 5.01
N ALA A 96 3.23 23.72 4.86
CA ALA A 96 2.89 23.03 3.62
C ALA A 96 1.66 23.67 2.95
N ARG A 97 1.35 23.25 1.72
CA ARG A 97 0.15 23.64 0.98
C ARG A 97 -0.86 22.49 0.97
N LEU A 98 -2.16 22.82 1.01
CA LEU A 98 -3.23 21.85 0.91
C LEU A 98 -3.74 21.77 -0.53
N GLY A 99 -3.84 20.54 -1.06
CA GLY A 99 -4.48 20.21 -2.34
C GLY A 99 -5.75 19.38 -2.16
N VAL A 100 -6.71 19.53 -3.06
CA VAL A 100 -7.92 18.70 -3.17
C VAL A 100 -8.03 18.19 -4.59
N GLU A 101 -8.17 16.87 -4.75
CA GLU A 101 -8.44 16.24 -6.06
C GLU A 101 -9.94 16.08 -6.25
N LEU A 102 -10.52 16.75 -7.25
CA LEU A 102 -11.93 16.66 -7.58
C LEU A 102 -12.21 15.50 -8.53
N ASN A 103 -13.20 14.68 -8.20
CA ASN A 103 -13.50 13.43 -8.89
C ASN A 103 -15.00 13.12 -9.00
N HIS A 104 -15.32 12.27 -9.95
CA HIS A 104 -16.59 11.56 -10.07
C HIS A 104 -16.30 10.15 -10.57
N ALA A 105 -16.73 9.13 -9.81
CA ALA A 105 -16.34 7.74 -10.12
C ALA A 105 -16.93 7.20 -11.44
N GLY A 106 -18.00 7.80 -11.94
CA GLY A 106 -18.63 7.36 -13.20
C GLY A 106 -19.08 5.89 -13.12
N ARG A 107 -18.83 5.10 -14.17
CA ARG A 107 -19.20 3.67 -14.23
C ARG A 107 -18.53 2.80 -13.16
N VAL A 108 -17.47 3.31 -12.53
CA VAL A 108 -16.73 2.60 -11.46
C VAL A 108 -17.46 2.72 -10.11
N ALA A 109 -18.40 3.67 -9.96
CA ALA A 109 -19.19 3.82 -8.74
C ALA A 109 -19.94 2.53 -8.41
N ASP A 110 -20.05 2.24 -7.10
CA ASP A 110 -20.82 1.10 -6.60
C ASP A 110 -22.16 1.60 -6.07
N PRO A 111 -23.31 1.13 -6.60
CA PRO A 111 -24.64 1.48 -6.08
C PRO A 111 -24.81 1.20 -4.59
N ALA A 112 -24.18 0.14 -4.08
CA ALA A 112 -24.20 -0.17 -2.65
C ALA A 112 -23.46 0.87 -1.79
N VAL A 113 -22.57 1.65 -2.40
CA VAL A 113 -21.78 2.71 -1.75
C VAL A 113 -22.42 4.09 -1.99
N SER A 114 -22.72 4.43 -3.26
CA SER A 114 -23.25 5.74 -3.63
C SER A 114 -24.74 5.89 -3.33
N GLY A 115 -25.50 4.81 -3.40
CA GLY A 115 -26.98 4.82 -3.36
C GLY A 115 -27.62 5.13 -4.71
N PHE A 116 -26.84 5.29 -5.78
CA PHE A 116 -27.29 5.69 -7.11
C PHE A 116 -26.86 4.68 -8.17
N GLN A 117 -27.62 4.62 -9.27
CA GLN A 117 -27.16 3.92 -10.47
C GLN A 117 -25.93 4.66 -11.03
N PRO A 118 -24.83 3.96 -11.34
CA PRO A 118 -23.66 4.58 -11.95
C PRO A 118 -24.03 5.27 -13.28
N VAL A 119 -23.36 6.39 -13.55
CA VAL A 119 -23.51 7.12 -14.80
C VAL A 119 -22.18 7.12 -15.58
N ALA A 120 -22.26 7.21 -16.91
CA ALA A 120 -21.09 7.17 -17.79
C ALA A 120 -21.35 7.91 -19.10
N PRO A 121 -20.33 8.18 -19.94
CA PRO A 121 -20.54 8.70 -21.28
C PRO A 121 -21.34 7.73 -22.17
N SER A 122 -21.19 6.41 -21.98
CA SER A 122 -21.92 5.38 -22.71
C SER A 122 -22.14 4.13 -21.85
N VAL A 123 -23.09 3.26 -22.27
CA VAL A 123 -23.46 2.03 -21.52
C VAL A 123 -22.39 0.95 -21.70
N VAL A 124 -21.24 1.14 -21.07
CA VAL A 124 -20.15 0.16 -21.05
C VAL A 124 -20.05 -0.48 -19.67
N PRO A 125 -20.37 -1.78 -19.52
CA PRO A 125 -20.40 -2.46 -18.23
C PRO A 125 -19.05 -2.45 -17.50
N PHE A 126 -19.10 -2.42 -16.16
CA PHE A 126 -17.96 -2.59 -15.29
C PHE A 126 -18.27 -3.59 -14.18
N ARG A 127 -17.50 -4.68 -14.07
CA ARG A 127 -17.70 -5.76 -13.09
C ARG A 127 -19.14 -6.27 -13.03
N GLY A 128 -19.73 -6.52 -14.21
CA GLY A 128 -21.09 -7.05 -14.35
C GLY A 128 -22.21 -6.03 -14.11
N ARG A 129 -21.90 -4.74 -13.86
CA ARG A 129 -22.87 -3.66 -13.67
C ARG A 129 -22.89 -2.73 -14.89
N SER A 130 -24.06 -2.41 -15.39
CA SER A 130 -24.24 -1.46 -16.50
C SER A 130 -24.53 -0.07 -15.97
N PRO A 131 -23.73 0.94 -16.33
CA PRO A 131 -24.07 2.34 -16.04
C PRO A 131 -25.22 2.83 -16.93
N ARG A 132 -25.88 3.90 -16.51
CA ARG A 132 -26.76 4.69 -17.37
C ARG A 132 -25.91 5.71 -18.14
N GLU A 133 -26.24 5.90 -19.41
CA GLU A 133 -25.64 6.98 -20.21
C GLU A 133 -26.15 8.34 -19.72
N LEU A 134 -25.25 9.31 -19.59
CA LEU A 134 -25.57 10.70 -19.29
C LEU A 134 -26.24 11.37 -20.52
N SER A 135 -27.29 12.13 -20.31
CA SER A 135 -27.78 13.04 -21.35
C SER A 135 -26.77 14.18 -21.59
N THR A 136 -26.99 14.93 -22.65
CA THR A 136 -26.21 16.14 -22.97
C THR A 136 -26.33 17.17 -21.83
N ASP A 137 -27.55 17.43 -21.36
CA ASP A 137 -27.84 18.40 -20.31
C ASP A 137 -27.25 17.97 -18.98
N GLU A 138 -27.37 16.69 -18.59
CA GLU A 138 -26.75 16.15 -17.39
C GLU A 138 -25.22 16.26 -17.42
N THR A 139 -24.59 16.15 -18.60
CA THR A 139 -23.15 16.31 -18.78
C THR A 139 -22.74 17.78 -18.54
N GLU A 140 -23.53 18.76 -19.02
CA GLU A 140 -23.32 20.18 -18.72
C GLU A 140 -23.50 20.50 -17.25
N GLU A 141 -24.56 19.97 -16.61
CA GLU A 141 -24.77 20.11 -15.17
C GLU A 141 -23.60 19.58 -14.35
N LEU A 142 -23.02 18.45 -14.76
CA LEU A 142 -21.84 17.90 -14.12
C LEU A 142 -20.61 18.81 -14.25
N ALA A 143 -20.38 19.45 -15.40
CA ALA A 143 -19.32 20.43 -15.53
C ALA A 143 -19.52 21.61 -14.55
N GLY A 144 -20.77 22.05 -14.38
CA GLY A 144 -21.15 23.03 -13.36
C GLY A 144 -20.87 22.56 -11.93
N ALA A 145 -21.14 21.28 -11.61
CA ALA A 145 -20.87 20.71 -10.29
C ALA A 145 -19.38 20.70 -9.94
N TYR A 146 -18.49 20.46 -10.90
CA TYR A 146 -17.04 20.62 -10.70
C TYR A 146 -16.65 22.08 -10.41
N GLY A 147 -17.27 23.04 -11.11
CA GLY A 147 -17.06 24.46 -10.83
C GLY A 147 -17.48 24.85 -9.40
N GLU A 148 -18.67 24.41 -8.96
CA GLU A 148 -19.15 24.66 -7.59
C GLU A 148 -18.28 23.97 -6.53
N ALA A 149 -17.79 22.76 -6.79
CA ALA A 149 -16.82 22.09 -5.92
C ALA A 149 -15.51 22.87 -5.83
N ALA A 150 -15.01 23.40 -6.95
CA ALA A 150 -13.80 24.23 -6.97
C ALA A 150 -14.00 25.54 -6.18
N ARG A 151 -15.15 26.21 -6.32
CA ARG A 151 -15.51 27.40 -5.53
C ARG A 151 -15.48 27.10 -4.02
N ARG A 152 -16.05 25.96 -3.60
CA ARG A 152 -16.03 25.53 -2.19
C ARG A 152 -14.63 25.29 -1.69
N CYS A 153 -13.79 24.59 -2.45
CA CYS A 153 -12.39 24.37 -2.09
C CYS A 153 -11.63 25.69 -1.91
N ALA A 154 -11.77 26.62 -2.87
CA ALA A 154 -11.14 27.95 -2.78
C ALA A 154 -11.61 28.73 -1.55
N ALA A 155 -12.93 28.72 -1.27
CA ALA A 155 -13.52 29.38 -0.10
C ALA A 155 -13.04 28.79 1.23
N ALA A 156 -12.68 27.50 1.26
CA ALA A 156 -12.10 26.83 2.43
C ALA A 156 -10.59 27.05 2.58
N GLY A 157 -9.93 27.83 1.72
CA GLY A 157 -8.50 28.09 1.81
C GLY A 157 -7.60 27.00 1.21
N VAL A 158 -8.11 26.17 0.31
CA VAL A 158 -7.34 25.18 -0.44
C VAL A 158 -6.43 25.90 -1.45
N ASP A 159 -5.14 25.56 -1.47
CA ASP A 159 -4.12 26.18 -2.33
C ASP A 159 -4.11 25.59 -3.75
N VAL A 160 -4.36 24.30 -3.88
CA VAL A 160 -4.31 23.56 -5.16
C VAL A 160 -5.57 22.74 -5.35
N ILE A 161 -6.19 22.86 -6.52
CA ILE A 161 -7.28 21.98 -6.93
C ILE A 161 -6.78 21.13 -8.10
N GLU A 162 -6.93 19.81 -7.99
CA GLU A 162 -6.55 18.88 -9.05
C GLU A 162 -7.80 18.29 -9.70
N LEU A 163 -7.85 18.32 -11.02
CA LEU A 163 -8.89 17.60 -11.78
C LEU A 163 -8.41 16.16 -12.02
N HIS A 164 -9.20 15.20 -11.53
CA HIS A 164 -8.92 13.79 -11.75
C HIS A 164 -9.41 13.33 -13.13
N ALA A 165 -8.52 13.36 -14.13
CA ALA A 165 -8.77 12.89 -15.50
C ALA A 165 -8.04 11.57 -15.80
N ALA A 166 -7.90 10.68 -14.80
CA ALA A 166 -7.11 9.46 -14.85
C ALA A 166 -7.89 8.24 -14.35
N HIS A 167 -7.26 7.06 -14.38
CA HIS A 167 -7.64 5.82 -13.70
C HIS A 167 -8.99 5.20 -14.09
N GLY A 168 -9.62 5.65 -15.19
CA GLY A 168 -10.92 5.14 -15.63
C GLY A 168 -12.11 5.74 -14.87
N TYR A 169 -11.92 6.88 -14.17
CA TYR A 169 -13.01 7.67 -13.61
C TYR A 169 -13.72 8.52 -14.68
N LEU A 170 -14.75 9.26 -14.32
CA LEU A 170 -15.71 9.83 -15.29
C LEU A 170 -15.03 10.69 -16.37
N ILE A 171 -14.13 11.61 -16.01
CA ILE A 171 -13.41 12.44 -17.02
C ILE A 171 -12.61 11.54 -17.96
N HIS A 172 -11.88 10.56 -17.42
CA HIS A 172 -11.11 9.60 -18.22
C HIS A 172 -12.03 8.75 -19.13
N GLN A 173 -13.25 8.41 -18.67
CA GLN A 173 -14.22 7.67 -19.46
C GLN A 173 -14.65 8.44 -20.70
N PHE A 174 -14.74 9.78 -20.65
CA PHE A 174 -14.98 10.62 -21.83
C PHE A 174 -13.77 10.68 -22.77
N LEU A 175 -12.54 10.63 -22.24
CA LEU A 175 -11.31 10.64 -23.05
C LEU A 175 -11.08 9.33 -23.82
N SER A 176 -11.50 8.19 -23.26
CA SER A 176 -11.19 6.86 -23.77
C SER A 176 -12.15 6.40 -24.86
N PRO A 177 -11.65 5.96 -26.04
CA PRO A 177 -12.49 5.41 -27.10
C PRO A 177 -13.18 4.10 -26.68
N ARG A 178 -12.67 3.44 -25.63
CA ARG A 178 -13.24 2.20 -25.07
C ARG A 178 -14.52 2.44 -24.27
N THR A 179 -14.75 3.66 -23.80
CA THR A 179 -15.86 3.98 -22.90
C THR A 179 -16.72 5.16 -23.38
N ASN A 180 -16.27 5.92 -24.37
CA ASN A 180 -17.02 6.99 -24.98
C ASN A 180 -17.44 6.61 -26.41
N HIS A 181 -18.71 6.19 -26.58
CA HIS A 181 -19.31 5.82 -27.85
C HIS A 181 -20.41 6.80 -28.25
N ARG A 182 -20.37 8.03 -27.72
CA ARG A 182 -21.39 9.07 -27.97
C ARG A 182 -21.36 9.53 -29.41
N THR A 183 -22.51 10.06 -29.85
CA THR A 183 -22.71 10.63 -31.20
C THR A 183 -23.10 12.11 -31.17
N ASP A 184 -23.29 12.68 -29.97
CA ASP A 184 -23.52 14.10 -29.75
C ASP A 184 -22.19 14.90 -29.65
N ARG A 185 -22.26 16.16 -29.24
CA ARG A 185 -21.07 17.02 -29.09
C ARG A 185 -20.00 16.46 -28.14
N TYR A 186 -20.35 15.56 -27.22
CA TYR A 186 -19.42 14.89 -26.31
C TYR A 186 -18.79 13.62 -26.94
N ALA A 187 -19.04 13.34 -28.19
CA ALA A 187 -18.26 12.41 -29.01
C ALA A 187 -16.81 12.89 -29.16
N ASP A 188 -16.57 14.22 -29.12
CA ASP A 188 -15.21 14.76 -28.98
C ASP A 188 -14.69 14.47 -27.57
N PRO A 189 -13.62 13.64 -27.42
CA PRO A 189 -13.12 13.20 -26.12
C PRO A 189 -12.65 14.35 -25.22
N ILE A 190 -12.26 15.50 -25.77
CA ILE A 190 -11.75 16.65 -25.01
C ILE A 190 -12.88 17.55 -24.50
N ARG A 191 -14.06 17.49 -25.10
CA ARG A 191 -15.13 18.48 -24.89
C ARG A 191 -15.53 18.59 -23.41
N PHE A 192 -15.85 17.47 -22.76
CA PHE A 192 -16.27 17.48 -21.36
C PHE A 192 -15.17 17.97 -20.41
N LEU A 193 -13.93 17.49 -20.60
CA LEU A 193 -12.77 17.95 -19.83
C LEU A 193 -12.58 19.47 -19.97
N ALA A 194 -12.69 20.02 -21.19
CA ALA A 194 -12.53 21.44 -21.44
C ALA A 194 -13.59 22.30 -20.75
N GLU A 195 -14.84 21.86 -20.76
CA GLU A 195 -15.94 22.52 -20.05
C GLU A 195 -15.74 22.48 -18.54
N VAL A 196 -15.32 21.35 -17.98
CA VAL A 196 -14.98 21.21 -16.55
C VAL A 196 -13.84 22.14 -16.15
N LEU A 197 -12.71 22.14 -16.88
CA LEU A 197 -11.58 23.03 -16.59
C LEU A 197 -11.99 24.51 -16.66
N THR A 198 -12.80 24.87 -17.65
CA THR A 198 -13.32 26.24 -17.79
C THR A 198 -14.19 26.63 -16.60
N ALA A 199 -15.09 25.73 -16.16
CA ALA A 199 -15.96 25.96 -15.00
C ALA A 199 -15.14 26.11 -13.71
N MET A 200 -14.14 25.23 -13.50
CA MET A 200 -13.26 25.29 -12.34
C MET A 200 -12.43 26.56 -12.30
N ARG A 201 -11.78 26.93 -13.42
CA ARG A 201 -10.93 28.16 -13.49
C ARG A 201 -11.78 29.42 -13.28
N ARG A 202 -13.00 29.47 -13.84
CA ARG A 202 -13.92 30.59 -13.62
C ARG A 202 -14.36 30.71 -12.16
N ALA A 203 -14.61 29.58 -11.50
CA ALA A 203 -15.09 29.53 -10.12
C ALA A 203 -13.99 29.74 -9.07
N ALA A 204 -12.74 29.42 -9.41
CA ALA A 204 -11.55 29.54 -8.55
C ALA A 204 -10.37 30.18 -9.34
N PRO A 205 -10.47 31.47 -9.75
CA PRO A 205 -9.52 32.09 -10.67
C PRO A 205 -8.11 32.23 -10.09
N ASP A 206 -8.00 32.35 -8.78
CA ASP A 206 -6.73 32.57 -8.06
C ASP A 206 -6.11 31.27 -7.51
N THR A 207 -6.83 30.16 -7.58
CA THR A 207 -6.34 28.85 -7.07
C THR A 207 -5.50 28.15 -8.14
N THR A 208 -4.40 27.53 -7.73
CA THR A 208 -3.55 26.74 -8.63
C THR A 208 -4.29 25.48 -9.06
N LEU A 209 -4.38 25.21 -10.37
CA LEU A 209 -5.05 24.04 -10.93
C LEU A 209 -4.05 23.03 -11.48
N PHE A 210 -4.17 21.78 -11.02
CA PHE A 210 -3.46 20.62 -11.54
C PHE A 210 -4.39 19.77 -12.41
N LEU A 211 -3.83 19.10 -13.40
CA LEU A 211 -4.53 18.11 -14.20
C LEU A 211 -3.85 16.75 -14.06
N ARG A 212 -4.54 15.79 -13.48
CA ARG A 212 -4.03 14.43 -13.36
C ARG A 212 -4.47 13.55 -14.52
N LEU A 213 -3.49 12.90 -15.17
CA LEU A 213 -3.67 12.06 -16.35
C LEU A 213 -3.09 10.65 -16.12
N SER A 214 -3.75 9.63 -16.68
CA SER A 214 -3.11 8.32 -16.91
C SER A 214 -2.33 8.39 -18.21
N ALA A 215 -1.02 8.16 -18.16
CA ALA A 215 -0.18 8.13 -19.36
C ALA A 215 -0.62 7.06 -20.38
N PHE A 216 -1.28 6.01 -19.89
CA PHE A 216 -1.91 4.94 -20.69
C PHE A 216 -2.93 4.19 -19.83
N GLU A 217 -3.88 3.48 -20.44
CA GLU A 217 -4.89 2.69 -19.71
C GLU A 217 -4.39 1.30 -19.27
N GLY A 218 -3.52 0.69 -20.05
CA GLY A 218 -2.99 -0.65 -19.76
C GLY A 218 -3.95 -1.80 -20.09
N VAL A 219 -4.95 -1.56 -20.93
CA VAL A 219 -5.95 -2.56 -21.35
C VAL A 219 -6.13 -2.54 -22.88
N PRO A 220 -6.49 -3.68 -23.50
CA PRO A 220 -6.76 -3.72 -24.95
C PRO A 220 -7.88 -2.76 -25.36
N GLY A 221 -7.67 -2.04 -26.46
CA GLY A 221 -8.61 -1.05 -26.99
C GLY A 221 -8.71 0.26 -26.19
N GLY A 222 -7.94 0.40 -25.11
CA GLY A 222 -7.80 1.65 -24.37
C GLY A 222 -6.72 2.56 -24.96
N LEU A 223 -6.58 3.74 -24.35
CA LEU A 223 -5.54 4.70 -24.72
C LEU A 223 -4.15 4.14 -24.37
N ASP A 224 -3.27 4.08 -25.35
CA ASP A 224 -1.84 3.87 -25.15
C ASP A 224 -1.14 5.21 -24.86
N ALA A 225 0.19 5.16 -24.66
CA ALA A 225 0.97 6.34 -24.27
C ALA A 225 1.07 7.41 -25.39
N ASP A 226 1.01 7.00 -26.65
CA ASP A 226 1.07 7.93 -27.79
C ASP A 226 -0.29 8.61 -27.99
N ALA A 227 -1.36 7.84 -27.91
CA ALA A 227 -2.75 8.34 -28.01
C ALA A 227 -3.05 9.32 -26.86
N THR A 228 -2.66 9.01 -25.62
CA THR A 228 -2.89 9.92 -24.50
C THR A 228 -2.08 11.22 -24.66
N LEU A 229 -0.84 11.15 -25.12
CA LEU A 229 -0.02 12.33 -25.37
C LEU A 229 -0.62 13.20 -26.48
N ALA A 230 -1.09 12.59 -27.57
CA ALA A 230 -1.77 13.29 -28.67
C ALA A 230 -3.08 13.96 -28.20
N LEU A 231 -3.88 13.31 -27.36
CA LEU A 231 -5.06 13.92 -26.74
C LEU A 231 -4.68 15.09 -25.83
N THR A 232 -3.60 14.95 -25.04
CA THR A 232 -3.14 16.03 -24.16
C THR A 232 -2.76 17.28 -24.92
N ALA A 233 -2.17 17.16 -26.11
CA ALA A 233 -1.85 18.31 -26.98
C ALA A 233 -3.09 19.10 -27.45
N ARG A 234 -4.29 18.51 -27.39
CA ARG A 234 -5.56 19.15 -27.74
C ARG A 234 -6.28 19.77 -26.53
N MET A 235 -5.84 19.47 -25.30
CA MET A 235 -6.47 19.98 -24.08
C MET A 235 -6.19 21.47 -23.87
N PRO A 236 -7.08 22.23 -23.21
CA PRO A 236 -6.87 23.64 -22.90
C PRO A 236 -5.87 23.80 -21.74
N LEU A 237 -4.58 23.54 -22.01
CA LEU A 237 -3.51 23.54 -21.01
C LEU A 237 -3.18 24.94 -20.48
N ASP A 238 -3.65 26.00 -21.12
CA ASP A 238 -3.60 27.37 -20.62
C ASP A 238 -4.42 27.55 -19.32
N LEU A 239 -5.46 26.73 -19.12
CA LEU A 239 -6.28 26.73 -17.91
C LEU A 239 -5.63 26.03 -16.71
N VAL A 240 -4.56 25.24 -16.90
CA VAL A 240 -3.90 24.48 -15.83
C VAL A 240 -2.48 24.97 -15.56
N ASP A 241 -2.02 24.79 -14.33
CA ASP A 241 -0.72 25.28 -13.86
C ASP A 241 0.32 24.15 -13.79
N ALA A 242 -0.10 22.87 -13.67
CA ALA A 242 0.79 21.71 -13.67
C ALA A 242 0.07 20.44 -14.14
N LEU A 243 0.86 19.45 -14.57
CA LEU A 243 0.40 18.12 -14.95
C LEU A 243 0.87 17.10 -13.90
N ASP A 244 -0.03 16.22 -13.43
CA ASP A 244 0.33 15.09 -12.55
C ASP A 244 0.13 13.77 -13.32
N ILE A 245 1.22 13.04 -13.52
CA ILE A 245 1.24 11.87 -14.39
C ILE A 245 1.22 10.59 -13.57
N SER A 246 0.18 9.80 -13.81
CA SER A 246 -0.02 8.44 -13.32
C SER A 246 -0.20 7.48 -14.50
N ALA A 247 -0.75 6.28 -14.28
CA ALA A 247 -1.09 5.34 -15.35
C ALA A 247 -2.18 4.35 -14.92
N GLY A 248 -2.73 3.64 -15.90
CA GLY A 248 -3.70 2.57 -15.71
C GLY A 248 -5.14 3.04 -15.58
N CYS A 249 -6.01 2.05 -15.58
CA CYS A 249 -7.42 2.17 -15.23
C CYS A 249 -7.81 1.06 -14.23
N TYR A 250 -9.04 1.04 -13.73
CA TYR A 250 -9.46 0.08 -12.70
C TYR A 250 -9.33 -1.39 -13.14
N GLU A 251 -9.44 -1.68 -14.44
CA GLU A 251 -9.25 -3.01 -15.01
C GLU A 251 -7.76 -3.41 -15.07
N ALA A 252 -6.86 -2.44 -15.17
CA ALA A 252 -5.40 -2.60 -15.10
C ALA A 252 -4.82 -1.91 -13.86
N GLY A 253 -5.43 -2.15 -12.72
CA GLY A 253 -5.14 -1.39 -11.49
C GLY A 253 -3.76 -1.62 -10.88
N GLU A 254 -3.00 -2.60 -11.35
CA GLU A 254 -1.58 -2.75 -11.06
C GLU A 254 -0.73 -1.59 -11.62
N TRP A 255 -1.23 -0.86 -12.62
CA TRP A 255 -0.62 0.37 -13.12
C TRP A 255 -1.02 1.61 -12.32
N ILE A 256 -2.19 1.59 -11.67
CA ILE A 256 -2.58 2.65 -10.74
C ILE A 256 -1.72 2.58 -9.48
N VAL A 257 -1.57 1.37 -8.91
CA VAL A 257 -0.79 1.14 -7.69
C VAL A 257 0.07 -0.11 -7.87
N GLN A 258 1.29 0.11 -8.32
CA GLN A 258 2.23 -0.95 -8.65
C GLN A 258 2.63 -1.74 -7.39
N PRO A 259 2.71 -3.08 -7.45
CA PRO A 259 3.23 -3.92 -6.36
C PRO A 259 4.73 -3.74 -6.15
N GLY A 260 5.26 -4.32 -5.06
CA GLY A 260 6.66 -4.19 -4.66
C GLY A 260 7.67 -4.73 -5.66
N GLU A 261 7.29 -5.68 -6.49
CA GLU A 261 8.12 -6.30 -7.52
C GLU A 261 8.36 -5.42 -8.76
N VAL A 262 7.51 -4.41 -8.99
CA VAL A 262 7.66 -3.49 -10.13
C VAL A 262 8.83 -2.53 -9.86
N GLU A 263 9.55 -2.17 -10.90
CA GLU A 263 10.70 -1.26 -10.86
C GLU A 263 10.34 0.10 -10.22
N ARG A 264 11.31 0.67 -9.49
CA ARG A 264 11.16 1.98 -8.85
C ARG A 264 11.19 3.09 -9.89
N GLY A 265 10.18 3.98 -9.82
CA GLY A 265 10.07 5.11 -10.75
C GLY A 265 9.60 4.71 -12.15
N VAL A 266 8.94 3.55 -12.30
CA VAL A 266 8.49 2.97 -13.57
C VAL A 266 7.72 3.92 -14.48
N LEU A 267 7.05 4.95 -13.92
CA LEU A 267 6.30 5.93 -14.71
C LEU A 267 7.12 7.17 -15.13
N ALA A 268 8.36 7.31 -14.65
CA ALA A 268 9.19 8.47 -14.97
C ALA A 268 9.45 8.64 -16.49
N PRO A 269 9.72 7.57 -17.29
CA PRO A 269 9.89 7.72 -18.74
C PRO A 269 8.63 8.25 -19.45
N PHE A 270 7.46 7.90 -18.95
CA PHE A 270 6.19 8.41 -19.50
C PHE A 270 6.00 9.88 -19.11
N ALA A 271 6.25 10.26 -17.86
CA ALA A 271 6.14 11.65 -17.40
C ALA A 271 7.07 12.59 -18.17
N ALA A 272 8.28 12.15 -18.51
CA ALA A 272 9.25 12.92 -19.31
C ALA A 272 8.66 13.44 -20.62
N ARG A 273 7.76 12.70 -21.24
CA ARG A 273 7.11 13.08 -22.51
C ARG A 273 6.20 14.30 -22.38
N TYR A 274 5.59 14.50 -21.17
CA TYR A 274 4.68 15.61 -20.91
C TYR A 274 5.39 16.95 -20.68
N ARG A 275 6.70 16.95 -20.50
CA ARG A 275 7.49 18.17 -20.38
C ARG A 275 7.48 19.04 -21.65
N THR A 276 7.17 18.44 -22.80
CA THR A 276 7.01 19.16 -24.07
C THR A 276 5.90 20.22 -24.04
N PHE A 277 4.97 20.12 -23.09
CA PHE A 277 3.87 21.09 -22.93
C PHE A 277 4.25 22.34 -22.12
N GLY A 278 5.49 22.46 -21.65
CA GLY A 278 5.99 23.64 -20.96
C GLY A 278 5.37 23.90 -19.57
N LYS A 279 4.67 22.91 -18.99
CA LYS A 279 4.12 22.97 -17.64
C LYS A 279 5.00 22.18 -16.66
N PRO A 280 5.07 22.55 -15.38
CA PRO A 280 5.62 21.69 -14.35
C PRO A 280 4.95 20.31 -14.36
N VAL A 281 5.75 19.25 -14.28
CA VAL A 281 5.29 17.86 -14.31
C VAL A 281 5.55 17.19 -12.96
N SER A 282 4.52 16.64 -12.34
CA SER A 282 4.59 15.70 -11.23
C SER A 282 4.49 14.26 -11.74
N VAL A 283 5.15 13.32 -11.07
CA VAL A 283 5.01 11.90 -11.37
C VAL A 283 4.83 11.07 -10.11
N ALA A 284 3.86 10.15 -10.15
CA ALA A 284 3.69 9.08 -9.18
C ALA A 284 4.31 7.77 -9.68
N GLY A 285 4.30 6.72 -8.87
CA GLY A 285 4.63 5.34 -9.27
C GLY A 285 5.97 4.82 -8.73
N ARG A 286 5.88 4.01 -7.66
CA ARG A 286 7.05 3.30 -7.08
C ARG A 286 8.23 4.21 -6.73
N ILE A 287 7.99 5.28 -5.96
CA ILE A 287 9.03 6.18 -5.44
C ILE A 287 9.19 5.95 -3.92
N PRO A 288 9.83 4.85 -3.49
CA PRO A 288 9.93 4.49 -2.08
C PRO A 288 11.15 5.10 -1.37
N THR A 289 12.13 5.65 -2.09
CA THR A 289 13.40 6.15 -1.54
C THR A 289 13.77 7.52 -2.08
N GLY A 290 14.58 8.26 -1.30
CA GLY A 290 15.14 9.54 -1.73
C GLY A 290 16.01 9.42 -2.99
N GLU A 291 16.78 8.34 -3.13
CA GLU A 291 17.59 8.09 -4.32
C GLU A 291 16.75 7.91 -5.58
N ALA A 292 15.60 7.20 -5.48
CA ALA A 292 14.67 7.07 -6.61
C ALA A 292 14.06 8.43 -6.98
N ALA A 293 13.69 9.24 -5.98
CA ALA A 293 13.18 10.58 -6.18
C ALA A 293 14.21 11.49 -6.86
N GLU A 294 15.45 11.51 -6.35
CA GLU A 294 16.55 12.31 -6.93
C GLU A 294 16.91 11.88 -8.34
N ARG A 295 16.90 10.57 -8.65
CA ARG A 295 17.14 10.10 -10.03
C ARG A 295 16.09 10.62 -11.00
N ILE A 296 14.81 10.61 -10.61
CA ILE A 296 13.70 11.12 -11.43
C ILE A 296 13.87 12.62 -11.72
N LEU A 297 14.13 13.41 -10.68
CA LEU A 297 14.34 14.84 -10.82
C LEU A 297 15.62 15.16 -11.59
N GLY A 298 16.73 14.47 -11.28
CA GLY A 298 18.04 14.66 -11.89
C GLY A 298 18.09 14.25 -13.37
N SER A 299 17.26 13.30 -13.79
CA SER A 299 17.10 12.94 -15.21
C SER A 299 16.26 13.95 -15.99
N GLY A 300 15.62 14.89 -15.32
CA GLY A 300 14.68 15.83 -15.93
C GLY A 300 13.35 15.20 -16.36
N ALA A 301 13.03 13.99 -15.89
CA ALA A 301 11.77 13.32 -16.21
C ALA A 301 10.55 13.99 -15.61
N ALA A 302 10.70 14.62 -14.45
CA ALA A 302 9.66 15.39 -13.77
C ALA A 302 10.27 16.54 -12.97
N ASP A 303 9.43 17.50 -12.57
CA ASP A 303 9.78 18.62 -11.71
C ASP A 303 9.40 18.36 -10.24
N LEU A 304 8.42 17.49 -10.02
CA LEU A 304 7.86 17.09 -8.73
C LEU A 304 7.74 15.57 -8.64
N VAL A 305 7.87 15.04 -7.45
CA VAL A 305 7.68 13.61 -7.16
C VAL A 305 6.51 13.43 -6.19
N ALA A 306 5.54 12.61 -6.61
CA ALA A 306 4.37 12.27 -5.81
C ALA A 306 4.64 10.99 -4.99
N VAL A 307 5.04 11.18 -3.74
CA VAL A 307 5.43 10.11 -2.81
C VAL A 307 4.23 9.68 -1.98
N GLY A 308 3.56 8.60 -2.40
CA GLY A 308 2.33 8.11 -1.76
C GLY A 308 2.58 7.14 -0.61
N ARG A 309 2.64 5.84 -0.90
CA ARG A 309 2.72 4.76 0.11
C ARG A 309 3.94 4.85 1.03
N ALA A 310 5.04 5.45 0.60
CA ALA A 310 6.19 5.67 1.47
C ALA A 310 5.85 6.65 2.62
N GLN A 311 4.97 7.63 2.37
CA GLN A 311 4.45 8.52 3.42
C GLN A 311 3.32 7.89 4.26
N HIS A 312 2.74 6.74 3.85
CA HIS A 312 1.95 5.91 4.76
C HIS A 312 2.86 5.20 5.77
N ALA A 313 3.97 4.64 5.28
CA ALA A 313 4.95 3.94 6.13
C ALA A 313 5.65 4.90 7.10
N ASP A 314 6.00 6.10 6.63
CA ASP A 314 6.62 7.15 7.44
C ASP A 314 6.10 8.54 7.06
N PRO A 315 5.27 9.19 7.87
CA PRO A 315 4.80 10.53 7.58
C PRO A 315 5.94 11.56 7.52
N ALA A 316 7.07 11.30 8.18
CA ALA A 316 8.25 12.16 8.16
C ALA A 316 9.24 11.83 7.01
N TRP A 317 8.82 11.02 6.03
CA TRP A 317 9.65 10.58 4.91
C TRP A 317 10.43 11.73 4.26
N THR A 318 9.76 12.82 3.95
CA THR A 318 10.39 13.98 3.28
C THR A 318 11.48 14.60 4.14
N ARG A 319 11.18 14.93 5.38
CA ARG A 319 12.12 15.59 6.30
C ARG A 319 13.34 14.70 6.59
N ILE A 320 13.11 13.39 6.83
CA ILE A 320 14.20 12.45 7.08
C ILE A 320 15.08 12.30 5.83
N THR A 321 14.48 12.17 4.65
CA THR A 321 15.22 12.08 3.37
C THR A 321 16.05 13.34 3.11
N LEU A 322 15.47 14.52 3.29
CA LEU A 322 16.19 15.79 3.08
C LEU A 322 17.33 16.01 4.07
N SER A 323 17.27 15.40 5.26
CA SER A 323 18.37 15.40 6.24
C SER A 323 19.39 14.28 6.03
N GLY A 324 19.31 13.51 4.94
CA GLY A 324 20.21 12.41 4.64
C GLY A 324 19.94 11.11 5.42
N GLY A 325 18.82 11.06 6.16
CA GLY A 325 18.42 9.87 6.93
C GLY A 325 17.63 8.86 6.12
N THR A 326 17.36 7.70 6.71
CA THR A 326 16.57 6.61 6.11
C THR A 326 15.20 6.52 6.78
N PRO A 327 14.11 6.92 6.12
CA PRO A 327 12.76 6.77 6.67
C PRO A 327 12.33 5.31 6.74
N ARG A 328 11.34 5.01 7.60
CA ARG A 328 10.71 3.68 7.66
C ARG A 328 10.20 3.28 6.27
N PRO A 329 10.59 2.13 5.72
CA PRO A 329 10.29 1.82 4.33
C PRO A 329 8.84 1.35 4.11
N CYS A 330 8.27 1.76 3.00
CA CYS A 330 7.17 1.03 2.38
C CYS A 330 7.71 -0.23 1.71
N ILE A 331 7.11 -1.38 2.01
CA ILE A 331 7.50 -2.68 1.45
C ILE A 331 6.69 -3.09 0.21
N GLY A 332 5.87 -2.20 -0.32
CA GLY A 332 5.09 -2.43 -1.55
C GLY A 332 4.03 -3.53 -1.47
N CYS A 333 3.59 -3.92 -0.28
CA CYS A 333 2.68 -5.05 -0.04
C CYS A 333 1.23 -4.81 -0.48
N ASN A 334 0.78 -3.58 -0.58
CA ASN A 334 -0.60 -3.17 -0.90
C ASN A 334 -1.70 -3.64 0.09
N GLN A 335 -1.39 -4.39 1.14
CA GLN A 335 -2.35 -5.00 2.06
C GLN A 335 -3.26 -3.96 2.75
N GLY A 336 -2.70 -3.20 3.69
CA GLY A 336 -3.47 -2.28 4.53
C GLY A 336 -3.88 -0.97 3.85
N CYS A 337 -3.23 -0.59 2.77
CA CYS A 337 -3.53 0.69 2.10
C CYS A 337 -4.44 0.52 0.88
N ILE A 338 -4.35 -0.55 0.12
CA ILE A 338 -5.11 -0.71 -1.14
C ILE A 338 -6.18 -1.80 -1.01
N ASP A 339 -5.83 -2.98 -0.48
CA ASP A 339 -6.79 -4.07 -0.38
C ASP A 339 -7.89 -3.77 0.66
N GLU A 340 -7.59 -2.99 1.72
CA GLU A 340 -8.62 -2.50 2.64
C GLU A 340 -9.62 -1.55 1.97
N LEU A 341 -9.17 -0.71 1.03
CA LEU A 341 -10.11 0.11 0.26
C LEU A 341 -11.05 -0.73 -0.61
N HIS A 342 -10.57 -1.86 -1.14
CA HIS A 342 -11.44 -2.80 -1.86
C HIS A 342 -12.48 -3.46 -0.94
N ARG A 343 -12.16 -3.58 0.36
CA ARG A 343 -13.09 -4.05 1.41
C ARG A 343 -13.94 -2.91 2.00
N GLN A 344 -13.86 -1.69 1.46
CA GLN A 344 -14.52 -0.48 1.99
C GLN A 344 -14.10 -0.14 3.43
N GLN A 345 -12.90 -0.57 3.85
CA GLN A 345 -12.36 -0.32 5.18
C GLN A 345 -11.40 0.88 5.19
N PRO A 346 -11.23 1.53 6.36
CA PRO A 346 -10.18 2.54 6.54
C PRO A 346 -8.78 1.93 6.33
N ILE A 347 -7.89 2.70 5.68
CA ILE A 347 -6.53 2.22 5.45
C ILE A 347 -5.70 2.12 6.74
N TRP A 348 -4.69 1.25 6.69
CA TRP A 348 -3.60 1.13 7.65
C TRP A 348 -2.31 0.74 6.93
N CYS A 349 -1.19 0.63 7.62
CA CYS A 349 0.09 0.23 7.01
C CYS A 349 0.69 -0.97 7.75
N VAL A 350 1.18 -1.96 6.98
CA VAL A 350 1.85 -3.15 7.53
C VAL A 350 3.07 -2.75 8.38
N THR A 351 3.88 -1.83 7.87
CA THR A 351 5.14 -1.46 8.53
C THR A 351 4.99 -0.36 9.59
N ASN A 352 3.82 0.28 9.71
CA ASN A 352 3.60 1.37 10.66
C ASN A 352 2.23 1.29 11.33
N ALA A 353 2.18 0.80 12.56
CA ALA A 353 0.96 0.69 13.36
C ALA A 353 0.26 2.04 13.64
N ARG A 354 0.96 3.16 13.49
CA ARG A 354 0.43 4.52 13.73
C ARG A 354 -0.31 5.11 12.54
N THR A 355 -0.21 4.51 11.36
CA THR A 355 -0.90 5.03 10.16
C THR A 355 -2.41 5.01 10.34
N GLY A 356 -3.03 6.18 10.24
CA GLY A 356 -4.45 6.41 10.52
C GLY A 356 -4.79 6.55 12.01
N HIS A 357 -3.80 6.58 12.89
CA HIS A 357 -3.93 6.84 14.31
C HIS A 357 -3.10 8.05 14.76
N GLU A 358 -2.80 8.97 13.84
CA GLU A 358 -2.02 10.18 14.10
C GLU A 358 -2.74 11.13 15.08
N HIS A 359 -4.07 11.09 15.15
CA HIS A 359 -4.89 11.85 16.09
C HIS A 359 -4.80 11.34 17.53
N VAL A 360 -4.38 10.09 17.72
CA VAL A 360 -4.20 9.53 19.06
C VAL A 360 -2.89 10.05 19.64
N ALA A 361 -2.95 10.65 20.82
CA ALA A 361 -1.77 11.16 21.49
C ALA A 361 -0.72 10.07 21.69
N SER A 362 0.55 10.41 21.50
CA SER A 362 1.63 9.51 21.90
C SER A 362 1.66 9.42 23.43
N PRO A 363 1.96 8.23 23.99
CA PRO A 363 2.05 8.07 25.43
C PRO A 363 3.04 9.11 26.01
N ARG A 364 2.67 9.68 27.15
CA ARG A 364 3.57 10.58 27.86
C ARG A 364 4.83 9.83 28.29
N ARG A 365 6.00 10.51 28.27
CA ARG A 365 7.23 9.98 28.86
C ARG A 365 6.95 9.52 30.29
N ARG A 366 7.19 8.23 30.55
CA ARG A 366 7.09 7.63 31.90
C ARG A 366 8.47 7.60 32.54
N LYS A 367 8.51 7.24 33.83
CA LYS A 367 9.77 6.96 34.53
C LYS A 367 10.54 5.89 33.74
N PRO A 368 11.82 6.14 33.37
CA PRO A 368 12.63 5.15 32.64
C PRO A 368 12.67 3.81 33.38
N ARG A 369 12.56 2.71 32.61
CA ARG A 369 12.67 1.32 33.10
C ARG A 369 13.67 0.58 32.23
N ARG A 370 14.23 -0.51 32.75
CA ARG A 370 15.03 -1.48 32.01
C ARG A 370 14.06 -2.54 31.45
N ILE A 371 13.97 -2.61 30.14
CA ILE A 371 13.06 -3.55 29.45
C ILE A 371 13.89 -4.57 28.71
N LEU A 372 13.65 -5.84 28.99
CA LEU A 372 14.20 -6.96 28.25
C LEU A 372 13.20 -7.45 27.23
N ILE A 373 13.60 -7.51 25.96
CA ILE A 373 12.81 -8.11 24.87
C ILE A 373 13.45 -9.46 24.50
N VAL A 374 12.68 -10.53 24.52
CA VAL A 374 13.10 -11.88 24.12
C VAL A 374 12.51 -12.21 22.76
N GLY A 375 13.37 -12.30 21.74
CA GLY A 375 13.01 -12.56 20.35
C GLY A 375 13.04 -11.31 19.47
N ALA A 376 13.81 -11.37 18.39
CA ALA A 376 13.97 -10.29 17.41
C ALA A 376 13.14 -10.52 16.12
N GLY A 377 11.97 -11.11 16.22
CA GLY A 377 10.94 -11.08 15.18
C GLY A 377 10.32 -9.68 15.07
N LEU A 378 9.46 -9.43 14.08
CA LEU A 378 8.87 -8.10 13.84
C LEU A 378 8.15 -7.54 15.09
N ALA A 379 7.50 -8.37 15.87
CA ALA A 379 6.83 -7.96 17.11
C ALA A 379 7.85 -7.45 18.16
N GLY A 380 8.94 -8.20 18.39
CA GLY A 380 10.00 -7.80 19.30
C GLY A 380 10.74 -6.56 18.82
N LEU A 381 11.06 -6.46 17.53
CA LEU A 381 11.72 -5.31 16.92
C LEU A 381 10.90 -4.02 17.11
N GLU A 382 9.59 -4.08 16.87
CA GLU A 382 8.73 -2.91 17.06
C GLU A 382 8.49 -2.59 18.53
N ALA A 383 8.40 -3.61 19.41
CA ALA A 383 8.32 -3.42 20.86
C ALA A 383 9.59 -2.71 21.40
N ALA A 384 10.77 -3.18 21.00
CA ALA A 384 12.04 -2.57 21.37
C ALA A 384 12.14 -1.12 20.91
N ARG A 385 11.81 -0.86 19.63
CA ARG A 385 11.80 0.50 19.08
C ARG A 385 10.83 1.41 19.83
N SER A 386 9.64 0.92 20.09
CA SER A 386 8.60 1.71 20.76
C SER A 386 8.97 2.02 22.21
N ALA A 387 9.50 1.04 22.94
CA ALA A 387 9.98 1.21 24.31
C ALA A 387 11.17 2.20 24.39
N ALA A 388 12.15 2.07 23.50
CA ALA A 388 13.30 2.97 23.46
C ALA A 388 12.87 4.42 23.09
N ARG A 389 11.93 4.59 22.18
CA ARG A 389 11.35 5.92 21.86
C ARG A 389 10.57 6.53 23.02
N ALA A 390 9.98 5.70 23.89
CA ALA A 390 9.34 6.15 25.11
C ALA A 390 10.34 6.52 26.23
N GLY A 391 11.65 6.30 26.00
CA GLY A 391 12.73 6.69 26.91
C GLY A 391 13.15 5.58 27.88
N HIS A 392 12.80 4.32 27.60
CA HIS A 392 13.24 3.16 28.37
C HIS A 392 14.63 2.68 27.91
N ALA A 393 15.40 2.09 28.83
CA ALA A 393 16.61 1.34 28.49
C ALA A 393 16.20 -0.06 28.00
N VAL A 394 16.60 -0.44 26.80
CA VAL A 394 16.14 -1.69 26.17
C VAL A 394 17.31 -2.60 25.84
N THR A 395 17.24 -3.85 26.32
CA THR A 395 18.07 -4.96 25.89
C THR A 395 17.21 -5.97 25.13
N MET A 396 17.73 -6.53 24.05
CA MET A 396 17.06 -7.55 23.24
C MET A 396 17.93 -8.79 23.14
N LEU A 397 17.36 -9.98 23.43
CA LEU A 397 17.99 -11.27 23.21
C LEU A 397 17.37 -11.97 22.01
N GLU A 398 18.22 -12.47 21.11
CA GLU A 398 17.82 -13.24 19.93
C GLU A 398 18.66 -14.52 19.86
N ALA A 399 17.97 -15.67 19.80
CA ALA A 399 18.62 -16.98 19.74
C ALA A 399 19.35 -17.21 18.40
N GLY A 400 18.85 -16.64 17.34
CA GLY A 400 19.45 -16.72 16.00
C GLY A 400 20.59 -15.72 15.79
N ALA A 401 21.40 -15.97 14.77
CA ALA A 401 22.47 -15.06 14.35
C ALA A 401 21.94 -13.79 13.65
N GLU A 402 20.70 -13.81 13.16
CA GLU A 402 20.07 -12.71 12.42
C GLU A 402 18.73 -12.31 13.05
N ILE A 403 18.42 -11.01 13.00
CA ILE A 403 17.11 -10.49 13.38
C ILE A 403 16.07 -10.72 12.27
N GLY A 404 14.79 -10.58 12.59
CA GLY A 404 13.68 -10.64 11.65
C GLY A 404 12.77 -11.86 11.81
N GLY A 405 13.18 -12.85 12.62
CA GLY A 405 12.37 -14.05 12.84
C GLY A 405 11.96 -14.72 11.53
N GLN A 406 10.70 -15.12 11.40
CA GLN A 406 10.19 -15.73 10.17
C GLN A 406 10.12 -14.75 8.98
N PHE A 407 10.01 -13.44 9.22
CA PHE A 407 9.95 -12.45 8.14
C PHE A 407 11.24 -12.40 7.30
N ARG A 408 12.40 -12.78 7.87
CA ARG A 408 13.66 -12.85 7.10
C ARG A 408 13.58 -13.82 5.93
N PHE A 409 12.81 -14.91 6.06
CA PHE A 409 12.61 -15.87 4.96
C PHE A 409 11.74 -15.29 3.85
N ALA A 410 10.67 -14.55 4.19
CA ALA A 410 9.89 -13.82 3.20
C ALA A 410 10.73 -12.76 2.47
N ALA A 411 11.75 -12.20 3.13
CA ALA A 411 12.67 -11.23 2.54
C ALA A 411 13.70 -11.82 1.55
N THR A 412 13.77 -13.15 1.40
CA THR A 412 14.59 -13.80 0.36
C THR A 412 13.83 -13.97 -0.97
N LEU A 413 12.52 -13.81 -0.96
CA LEU A 413 11.69 -13.99 -2.15
C LEU A 413 11.94 -12.88 -3.18
N THR A 414 12.26 -13.26 -4.42
CA THR A 414 12.53 -12.33 -5.52
C THR A 414 11.36 -11.41 -5.85
N ALA A 415 10.12 -11.90 -5.68
CA ALA A 415 8.91 -11.10 -5.82
C ALA A 415 8.66 -10.10 -4.65
N LYS A 416 9.51 -10.10 -3.60
CA LYS A 416 9.39 -9.25 -2.42
C LYS A 416 10.65 -8.41 -2.14
N PRO A 417 11.24 -7.72 -3.14
CA PRO A 417 12.56 -7.09 -3.03
C PRO A 417 12.66 -5.99 -1.97
N GLU A 418 11.53 -5.42 -1.55
CA GLU A 418 11.49 -4.36 -0.55
C GLU A 418 11.46 -4.88 0.91
N PHE A 419 11.24 -6.20 1.11
CA PHE A 419 11.08 -6.74 2.48
C PHE A 419 12.40 -6.68 3.27
N ARG A 420 13.53 -6.94 2.65
CA ARG A 420 14.84 -6.84 3.27
C ARG A 420 15.10 -5.45 3.84
N ARG A 421 14.67 -4.39 3.15
CA ARG A 421 14.82 -3.00 3.58
C ARG A 421 14.16 -2.71 4.93
N LEU A 422 13.08 -3.42 5.28
CA LEU A 422 12.46 -3.26 6.60
C LEU A 422 13.37 -3.77 7.72
N LEU A 423 14.03 -4.90 7.52
CA LEU A 423 14.97 -5.47 8.47
C LEU A 423 16.23 -4.60 8.61
N ASP A 424 16.76 -4.12 7.49
CA ASP A 424 17.90 -3.21 7.47
C ASP A 424 17.57 -1.90 8.21
N TRP A 425 16.36 -1.38 8.00
CA TRP A 425 15.88 -0.20 8.71
C TRP A 425 15.74 -0.43 10.21
N TYR A 426 15.16 -1.57 10.66
CA TYR A 426 15.10 -1.90 12.08
C TYR A 426 16.49 -2.01 12.69
N THR A 427 17.43 -2.64 12.00
CA THR A 427 18.82 -2.74 12.46
C THR A 427 19.40 -1.35 12.72
N ALA A 428 19.30 -0.45 11.76
CA ALA A 428 19.81 0.92 11.90
C ALA A 428 19.06 1.74 12.96
N GLU A 429 17.73 1.61 13.02
CA GLU A 429 16.89 2.36 13.97
C GLU A 429 17.13 1.93 15.42
N LEU A 430 17.29 0.64 15.68
CA LEU A 430 17.59 0.15 17.03
C LEU A 430 18.98 0.62 17.51
N VAL A 431 19.99 0.62 16.64
CA VAL A 431 21.30 1.21 16.92
C VAL A 431 21.18 2.70 17.23
N ARG A 432 20.45 3.44 16.40
CA ARG A 432 20.20 4.88 16.60
C ARG A 432 19.50 5.21 17.93
N LEU A 433 18.66 4.28 18.40
CA LEU A 433 17.92 4.41 19.67
C LEU A 433 18.70 3.88 20.88
N GLY A 434 19.90 3.35 20.69
CA GLY A 434 20.73 2.81 21.76
C GLY A 434 20.20 1.50 22.35
N VAL A 435 19.50 0.69 21.57
CA VAL A 435 19.04 -0.64 22.00
C VAL A 435 20.20 -1.63 21.95
N ASP A 436 20.45 -2.33 23.08
CA ASP A 436 21.45 -3.39 23.17
C ASP A 436 20.89 -4.70 22.59
N VAL A 437 21.27 -5.03 21.35
CA VAL A 437 20.80 -6.23 20.64
C VAL A 437 21.86 -7.35 20.72
N ARG A 438 21.58 -8.40 21.50
CA ARG A 438 22.44 -9.56 21.68
C ARG A 438 21.90 -10.73 20.85
N ARG A 439 22.63 -11.07 19.80
CA ARG A 439 22.30 -12.19 18.88
C ARG A 439 23.07 -13.45 19.30
N SER A 440 22.57 -14.61 18.83
CA SER A 440 23.10 -15.94 19.18
C SER A 440 23.07 -16.22 20.69
N VAL A 441 22.09 -15.64 21.39
CA VAL A 441 21.86 -15.82 22.83
C VAL A 441 20.46 -16.39 23.03
N ALA A 442 20.41 -17.67 23.37
CA ALA A 442 19.14 -18.30 23.79
C ALA A 442 18.79 -17.79 25.19
N ALA A 443 17.54 -17.31 25.33
CA ALA A 443 17.07 -16.78 26.59
C ALA A 443 16.58 -17.92 27.50
N ASP A 444 17.19 -18.02 28.68
CA ASP A 444 16.72 -18.81 29.82
C ASP A 444 16.56 -17.91 31.04
N ALA A 445 16.12 -18.48 32.16
CA ALA A 445 15.88 -17.69 33.38
C ALA A 445 17.13 -16.99 33.90
N GLU A 446 18.32 -17.59 33.78
CA GLU A 446 19.59 -17.06 34.25
C GLU A 446 20.07 -15.90 33.37
N THR A 447 20.10 -16.09 32.04
CA THR A 447 20.50 -15.05 31.08
C THR A 447 19.55 -13.85 31.11
N MET A 448 18.24 -14.08 31.31
CA MET A 448 17.28 -13.00 31.50
C MET A 448 17.51 -12.23 32.79
N ALA A 449 17.71 -12.93 33.92
CA ALA A 449 17.98 -12.31 35.23
C ALA A 449 19.27 -11.49 35.22
N ALA A 450 20.31 -11.96 34.54
CA ALA A 450 21.60 -11.27 34.40
C ALA A 450 21.50 -9.89 33.70
N THR A 451 20.40 -9.61 32.97
CA THR A 451 20.14 -8.27 32.40
C THR A 451 19.47 -7.32 33.40
N GLU A 452 19.13 -7.80 34.59
CA GLU A 452 18.44 -7.06 35.66
C GLU A 452 17.22 -6.26 35.18
N PRO A 453 16.24 -6.84 34.45
CA PRO A 453 15.17 -6.08 33.84
C PRO A 453 14.09 -5.74 34.89
N ASP A 454 13.43 -4.57 34.71
CA ASP A 454 12.22 -4.23 35.44
C ASP A 454 10.97 -4.91 34.81
N VAL A 455 11.04 -5.18 33.51
CA VAL A 455 9.98 -5.85 32.73
C VAL A 455 10.60 -6.74 31.67
N ILE A 456 10.06 -7.95 31.50
CA ILE A 456 10.39 -8.86 30.41
C ILE A 456 9.23 -8.90 29.42
N VAL A 457 9.55 -8.78 28.13
CA VAL A 457 8.60 -8.94 27.01
C VAL A 457 8.99 -10.18 26.23
N LEU A 458 8.15 -11.20 26.25
CA LEU A 458 8.35 -12.42 25.47
C LEU A 458 7.73 -12.22 24.07
N ALA A 459 8.57 -12.12 23.04
CA ALA A 459 8.21 -11.96 21.63
C ALA A 459 8.77 -13.12 20.79
N THR A 460 8.73 -14.33 21.32
CA THR A 460 9.35 -15.53 20.74
C THR A 460 8.67 -16.05 19.47
N GLY A 461 7.47 -15.51 19.18
CA GLY A 461 6.73 -15.82 17.94
C GLY A 461 6.16 -17.25 17.91
N GLY A 462 5.97 -17.77 16.71
CA GLY A 462 5.46 -19.12 16.47
C GLY A 462 6.47 -19.98 15.70
N ILE A 463 6.19 -21.28 15.68
CA ILE A 463 6.90 -22.26 14.86
C ILE A 463 5.96 -22.75 13.74
N PRO A 464 6.47 -23.16 12.56
CA PRO A 464 5.64 -23.73 11.50
C PRO A 464 4.83 -24.93 11.99
N PHE A 465 3.53 -24.90 11.74
CA PHE A 465 2.67 -26.04 12.07
C PHE A 465 2.88 -27.17 11.07
N ARG A 466 3.07 -28.39 11.58
CA ARG A 466 3.19 -29.61 10.76
C ARG A 466 2.05 -30.56 11.12
N PRO A 467 1.06 -30.72 10.23
CA PRO A 467 -0.05 -31.65 10.47
C PRO A 467 0.45 -33.10 10.59
N THR A 468 -0.15 -33.86 11.50
CA THR A 468 0.18 -35.27 11.73
C THR A 468 -0.64 -36.13 10.77
N ILE A 469 -0.03 -36.55 9.65
CA ILE A 469 -0.58 -37.53 8.70
C ILE A 469 0.45 -38.64 8.51
N SER A 470 0.04 -39.77 7.89
CA SER A 470 0.97 -40.84 7.54
C SER A 470 2.11 -40.31 6.68
N GLY A 471 3.36 -40.59 7.04
CA GLY A 471 4.55 -40.17 6.30
C GLY A 471 5.00 -38.70 6.54
N HIS A 472 4.38 -37.92 7.46
CA HIS A 472 4.78 -36.55 7.75
C HIS A 472 6.21 -36.40 8.27
N HIS A 473 6.82 -37.48 8.75
CA HIS A 473 8.20 -37.55 9.30
C HIS A 473 9.26 -37.89 8.23
N LEU A 474 8.85 -38.21 7.02
CA LEU A 474 9.78 -38.60 5.95
C LEU A 474 10.75 -37.43 5.64
N PRO A 475 12.02 -37.73 5.26
CA PRO A 475 13.04 -36.70 4.98
C PRO A 475 12.66 -35.71 3.87
N ARG A 476 11.76 -36.12 2.96
CA ARG A 476 11.25 -35.25 1.89
C ARG A 476 10.22 -34.21 2.35
N VAL A 477 9.73 -34.32 3.60
CA VAL A 477 8.74 -33.39 4.19
C VAL A 477 9.45 -32.33 5.01
N MET A 478 9.32 -31.09 4.61
CA MET A 478 10.02 -29.97 5.26
C MET A 478 9.05 -28.81 5.52
N ALA A 479 9.35 -28.02 6.53
CA ALA A 479 8.65 -26.77 6.76
C ALA A 479 8.99 -25.74 5.66
N VAL A 480 8.09 -24.81 5.45
CA VAL A 480 8.31 -23.69 4.50
C VAL A 480 9.57 -22.88 4.83
N THR A 481 9.89 -22.72 6.12
CA THR A 481 11.11 -22.03 6.58
C THR A 481 12.39 -22.77 6.22
N ASP A 482 12.36 -24.10 6.27
CA ASP A 482 13.50 -24.96 5.93
C ASP A 482 13.77 -24.85 4.42
N TRP A 483 12.71 -24.94 3.62
CA TRP A 483 12.81 -24.79 2.17
C TRP A 483 13.34 -23.41 1.76
N LEU A 484 12.82 -22.34 2.35
CA LEU A 484 13.26 -20.96 2.04
C LEU A 484 14.70 -20.67 2.51
N SER A 485 15.19 -21.40 3.52
CA SER A 485 16.59 -21.26 4.00
C SER A 485 17.60 -21.84 3.02
N CYS A 486 17.25 -22.94 2.36
CA CYS A 486 18.13 -23.65 1.44
C CYS A 486 17.28 -24.37 0.36
N PRO A 487 16.72 -23.61 -0.61
CA PRO A 487 15.92 -24.21 -1.66
C PRO A 487 16.81 -25.16 -2.50
N PRO A 488 16.38 -26.43 -2.70
CA PRO A 488 17.14 -27.34 -3.53
C PRO A 488 17.14 -26.87 -4.99
N ALA A 489 18.17 -27.20 -5.74
CA ALA A 489 18.18 -26.98 -7.19
C ALA A 489 17.12 -27.88 -7.89
N PRO A 490 16.54 -27.43 -9.01
CA PRO A 490 15.65 -28.27 -9.81
C PRO A 490 16.36 -29.54 -10.31
N VAL A 491 15.75 -30.70 -10.08
CA VAL A 491 16.34 -32.00 -10.45
C VAL A 491 15.35 -32.79 -11.31
N GLY A 492 15.66 -32.95 -12.59
CA GLY A 492 14.94 -33.86 -13.52
C GLY A 492 13.42 -33.67 -13.52
N SER A 493 12.68 -34.76 -13.25
CA SER A 493 11.22 -34.76 -13.20
C SER A 493 10.65 -34.51 -11.79
N ALA A 494 11.48 -34.21 -10.79
CA ALA A 494 11.04 -33.97 -9.42
C ALA A 494 10.05 -32.78 -9.35
N VAL A 495 8.99 -32.96 -8.54
CA VAL A 495 7.94 -31.97 -8.35
C VAL A 495 8.00 -31.45 -6.91
N VAL A 496 8.08 -30.16 -6.74
CA VAL A 496 7.93 -29.52 -5.43
C VAL A 496 6.43 -29.47 -5.11
N THR A 497 6.00 -30.26 -4.16
CA THR A 497 4.62 -30.23 -3.66
C THR A 497 4.51 -29.19 -2.55
N ILE A 498 3.68 -28.17 -2.74
CA ILE A 498 3.35 -27.18 -1.70
C ILE A 498 2.04 -27.62 -1.06
N TRP A 499 2.12 -27.99 0.21
CA TRP A 499 0.95 -28.40 0.98
C TRP A 499 0.41 -27.23 1.79
N GLY A 500 -0.57 -26.56 1.23
CA GLY A 500 -1.20 -25.35 1.74
C GLY A 500 -1.09 -24.19 0.75
N ALA A 501 -2.18 -23.48 0.58
CA ALA A 501 -2.32 -22.39 -0.39
C ALA A 501 -2.72 -21.08 0.30
N ASP A 502 -2.21 -20.86 1.50
CA ASP A 502 -2.21 -19.56 2.18
C ASP A 502 -1.25 -18.57 1.48
N ARG A 503 -1.20 -17.32 1.94
CA ARG A 503 -0.29 -16.28 1.41
C ARG A 503 1.15 -16.78 1.27
N THR A 504 1.64 -17.56 2.23
CA THR A 504 3.00 -18.08 2.24
C THR A 504 3.17 -19.20 1.22
N GLY A 505 2.25 -20.17 1.19
CA GLY A 505 2.28 -21.29 0.23
C GLY A 505 2.24 -20.80 -1.22
N VAL A 506 1.39 -19.82 -1.52
CA VAL A 506 1.30 -19.18 -2.84
C VAL A 506 2.61 -18.47 -3.21
N ALA A 507 3.22 -17.74 -2.28
CA ALA A 507 4.49 -17.05 -2.53
C ALA A 507 5.66 -18.02 -2.75
N VAL A 508 5.69 -19.15 -2.03
CA VAL A 508 6.69 -20.20 -2.19
C VAL A 508 6.48 -20.96 -3.50
N ALA A 509 5.23 -21.23 -3.89
CA ALA A 509 4.92 -21.84 -5.18
C ALA A 509 5.43 -21.00 -6.36
N ASP A 510 5.20 -19.67 -6.30
CA ASP A 510 5.69 -18.71 -7.29
C ASP A 510 7.23 -18.68 -7.34
N ALA A 511 7.89 -18.66 -6.18
CA ALA A 511 9.34 -18.69 -6.08
C ALA A 511 9.94 -19.98 -6.64
N ALA A 512 9.35 -21.15 -6.30
CA ALA A 512 9.79 -22.44 -6.81
C ALA A 512 9.62 -22.52 -8.34
N ALA A 513 8.48 -22.10 -8.85
CA ALA A 513 8.22 -22.09 -10.29
C ALA A 513 9.15 -21.13 -11.04
N THR A 514 9.42 -19.94 -10.47
CA THR A 514 10.39 -18.97 -11.01
C THR A 514 11.82 -19.51 -11.02
N ALA A 515 12.19 -20.35 -10.03
CA ALA A 515 13.48 -21.03 -9.98
C ALA A 515 13.57 -22.23 -10.95
N GLY A 516 12.52 -22.54 -11.71
CA GLY A 516 12.51 -23.62 -12.71
C GLY A 516 12.01 -24.97 -12.21
N HIS A 517 11.45 -25.05 -10.98
CA HIS A 517 10.82 -26.28 -10.51
C HIS A 517 9.47 -26.53 -11.16
N ARG A 518 9.13 -27.81 -11.31
CA ARG A 518 7.74 -28.21 -11.46
C ARG A 518 7.06 -28.14 -10.10
N VAL A 519 5.88 -27.56 -10.02
CA VAL A 519 5.17 -27.27 -8.76
C VAL A 519 3.80 -27.94 -8.77
N LEU A 520 3.47 -28.63 -7.68
CA LEU A 520 2.11 -29.08 -7.37
C LEU A 520 1.63 -28.29 -6.14
N LEU A 521 0.67 -27.37 -6.32
CA LEU A 521 0.10 -26.58 -5.22
C LEU A 521 -1.25 -27.20 -4.80
N LEU A 522 -1.30 -27.71 -3.58
CA LEU A 522 -2.49 -28.34 -2.98
C LEU A 522 -3.26 -27.31 -2.13
N CYS A 523 -4.53 -27.12 -2.47
CA CYS A 523 -5.45 -26.24 -1.78
C CYS A 523 -6.70 -27.01 -1.34
N ALA A 524 -6.94 -27.10 -0.04
CA ALA A 524 -8.16 -27.72 0.50
C ALA A 524 -9.43 -26.92 0.19
N GLY A 525 -9.31 -25.60 0.03
CA GLY A 525 -10.41 -24.69 -0.27
C GLY A 525 -10.64 -24.47 -1.76
N SER A 526 -11.54 -23.53 -2.07
CA SER A 526 -11.93 -23.13 -3.42
C SER A 526 -11.06 -22.02 -4.03
N GLY A 527 -10.14 -21.42 -3.27
CA GLY A 527 -9.32 -20.30 -3.72
C GLY A 527 -7.97 -20.23 -3.05
N LEU A 528 -7.01 -19.64 -3.75
CA LEU A 528 -5.64 -19.46 -3.29
C LEU A 528 -5.52 -18.18 -2.46
N ALA A 529 -4.85 -18.26 -1.30
CA ALA A 529 -4.62 -17.17 -0.36
C ALA A 529 -5.87 -16.29 -0.12
N PRO A 530 -6.98 -16.87 0.37
CA PRO A 530 -8.24 -16.14 0.51
C PRO A 530 -8.16 -14.95 1.49
N GLU A 531 -7.16 -14.94 2.37
CA GLU A 531 -6.85 -13.86 3.31
C GLU A 531 -6.18 -12.65 2.63
N ALA A 532 -5.57 -12.84 1.46
CA ALA A 532 -4.90 -11.79 0.73
C ALA A 532 -5.85 -11.07 -0.24
N GLY A 533 -5.61 -9.79 -0.45
CA GLY A 533 -6.42 -8.99 -1.36
C GLY A 533 -5.94 -9.07 -2.82
N PRO A 534 -6.76 -8.58 -3.76
CA PRO A 534 -6.48 -8.69 -5.20
C PRO A 534 -5.26 -7.86 -5.64
N ARG A 535 -4.88 -6.83 -4.91
CA ARG A 535 -3.71 -5.99 -5.23
C ARG A 535 -2.41 -6.52 -4.62
N GLU A 536 -2.51 -7.30 -3.57
CA GLU A 536 -1.39 -8.05 -3.01
C GLU A 536 -1.03 -9.24 -3.88
N ASN A 537 -2.03 -10.07 -4.19
CA ASN A 537 -1.84 -11.42 -4.75
C ASN A 537 -2.08 -11.53 -6.26
N GLY A 538 -2.83 -10.61 -6.86
CA GLY A 538 -3.24 -10.72 -8.27
C GLY A 538 -2.10 -11.03 -9.25
N PRO A 539 -0.96 -10.35 -9.21
CA PRO A 539 0.17 -10.63 -10.09
C PRO A 539 0.74 -12.05 -9.91
N VAL A 540 0.89 -12.50 -8.66
CA VAL A 540 1.40 -13.84 -8.33
C VAL A 540 0.44 -14.92 -8.82
N LEU A 541 -0.88 -14.75 -8.58
CA LEU A 541 -1.89 -15.71 -9.01
C LEU A 541 -1.94 -15.84 -10.53
N ARG A 542 -1.80 -14.75 -11.28
CA ARG A 542 -1.69 -14.81 -12.75
C ARG A 542 -0.46 -15.61 -13.18
N ARG A 543 0.73 -15.34 -12.61
CA ARG A 543 1.94 -16.09 -12.95
C ARG A 543 1.80 -17.57 -12.69
N LEU A 544 1.22 -17.96 -11.55
CA LEU A 544 0.98 -19.38 -11.21
C LEU A 544 -0.01 -20.03 -12.17
N HIS A 545 -1.07 -19.32 -12.56
CA HIS A 545 -2.07 -19.84 -13.50
C HIS A 545 -1.51 -20.00 -14.90
N ASP A 546 -0.71 -19.04 -15.36
CA ASP A 546 -0.21 -18.99 -16.74
C ASP A 546 1.06 -19.86 -16.93
N ASN A 547 1.66 -20.36 -15.85
CA ASN A 547 2.89 -21.15 -15.89
C ASN A 547 2.58 -22.66 -16.08
N PRO A 548 2.94 -23.26 -17.22
CA PRO A 548 2.68 -24.69 -17.49
C PRO A 548 3.44 -25.65 -16.56
N ALA A 549 4.46 -25.19 -15.83
CA ALA A 549 5.17 -25.98 -14.82
C ALA A 549 4.43 -26.05 -13.48
N VAL A 550 3.31 -25.33 -13.32
CA VAL A 550 2.52 -25.28 -12.09
C VAL A 550 1.21 -26.02 -12.27
N GLU A 551 0.99 -27.02 -11.44
CA GLU A 551 -0.28 -27.72 -11.32
C GLU A 551 -1.02 -27.26 -10.06
N LEU A 552 -2.22 -26.67 -10.23
CA LEU A 552 -3.08 -26.23 -9.13
C LEU A 552 -4.17 -27.26 -8.86
N ARG A 553 -4.27 -27.71 -7.61
CA ARG A 553 -5.31 -28.66 -7.16
C ARG A 553 -6.16 -28.02 -6.07
N LEU A 554 -7.29 -27.45 -6.48
CA LEU A 554 -8.32 -26.94 -5.55
C LEU A 554 -9.17 -28.09 -5.00
N HIS A 555 -9.82 -27.87 -3.85
CA HIS A 555 -10.64 -28.87 -3.15
C HIS A 555 -9.90 -30.19 -2.91
N THR A 556 -8.58 -30.11 -2.67
CA THR A 556 -7.71 -31.28 -2.55
C THR A 556 -6.94 -31.25 -1.22
N THR A 557 -7.11 -32.29 -0.41
CA THR A 557 -6.38 -32.51 0.84
C THR A 557 -5.23 -33.48 0.65
N LEU A 558 -4.13 -33.29 1.39
CA LEU A 558 -3.07 -34.30 1.51
C LEU A 558 -3.35 -35.15 2.76
N GLU A 559 -3.51 -36.43 2.60
CA GLU A 559 -3.92 -37.37 3.67
C GLU A 559 -2.84 -38.38 4.03
N GLY A 560 -1.83 -38.55 3.18
CA GLY A 560 -0.69 -39.41 3.43
C GLY A 560 0.44 -39.18 2.46
N ILE A 561 1.64 -39.51 2.89
CA ILE A 561 2.90 -39.33 2.14
C ILE A 561 3.66 -40.65 2.19
N ASP A 562 4.17 -41.11 1.05
CA ASP A 562 5.08 -42.24 0.91
C ASP A 562 6.39 -41.74 0.24
N ASP A 563 7.38 -42.55 0.01
CA ASP A 563 8.67 -42.13 -0.57
C ASP A 563 8.51 -41.52 -1.97
N ASP A 564 7.60 -42.02 -2.78
CA ASP A 564 7.38 -41.56 -4.16
C ASP A 564 5.91 -41.24 -4.50
N ARG A 565 5.00 -41.27 -3.49
CA ARG A 565 3.57 -41.09 -3.72
C ARG A 565 2.95 -40.16 -2.65
N LEU A 566 1.82 -39.56 -3.04
CA LEU A 566 0.96 -38.75 -2.18
C LEU A 566 -0.45 -39.34 -2.18
N LEU A 567 -1.05 -39.54 -1.02
CA LEU A 567 -2.47 -39.86 -0.89
C LEU A 567 -3.28 -38.58 -0.88
N LEU A 568 -3.99 -38.32 -1.96
CA LEU A 568 -4.82 -37.15 -2.13
C LEU A 568 -6.28 -37.46 -1.91
N GLY A 569 -6.97 -36.63 -1.13
CA GLY A 569 -8.42 -36.64 -0.93
C GLY A 569 -9.10 -35.54 -1.73
N ARG A 570 -10.13 -35.88 -2.49
CA ARG A 570 -10.97 -34.92 -3.22
C ARG A 570 -12.40 -35.44 -3.34
N ASP A 571 -13.39 -34.61 -3.03
CA ASP A 571 -14.82 -34.96 -3.14
C ASP A 571 -15.19 -36.29 -2.46
N GLY A 572 -14.59 -36.56 -1.29
CA GLY A 572 -14.79 -37.81 -0.53
C GLY A 572 -14.08 -39.04 -1.11
N ARG A 573 -13.33 -38.92 -2.18
CA ARG A 573 -12.54 -39.99 -2.79
C ARG A 573 -11.07 -39.85 -2.45
N ARG A 574 -10.36 -40.97 -2.29
CA ARG A 574 -8.93 -41.03 -2.01
C ARG A 574 -8.20 -41.76 -3.13
N SER A 575 -7.06 -41.23 -3.54
CA SER A 575 -6.22 -41.86 -4.55
C SER A 575 -4.74 -41.58 -4.31
N TRP A 576 -3.92 -42.60 -4.58
CA TRP A 576 -2.46 -42.44 -4.59
C TRP A 576 -1.99 -41.84 -5.91
N TRP A 577 -1.12 -40.84 -5.81
CA TRP A 577 -0.53 -40.16 -6.95
C TRP A 577 0.99 -40.33 -6.90
N ASN A 578 1.61 -40.75 -8.00
CA ASN A 578 3.07 -40.84 -8.11
C ASN A 578 3.63 -39.43 -8.27
N VAL A 579 4.22 -38.94 -7.20
CA VAL A 579 4.82 -37.59 -7.12
C VAL A 579 6.13 -37.69 -6.33
N CYS A 580 7.25 -37.66 -7.04
CA CYS A 580 8.59 -37.66 -6.44
C CYS A 580 9.04 -36.22 -6.23
N GLY A 581 9.71 -35.96 -5.11
CA GLY A 581 10.29 -34.66 -4.77
C GLY A 581 9.90 -34.15 -3.37
N PRO A 582 10.33 -32.96 -2.99
CA PRO A 582 10.05 -32.42 -1.66
C PRO A 582 8.58 -32.05 -1.46
N VAL A 583 8.11 -32.21 -0.23
CA VAL A 583 6.79 -31.75 0.23
C VAL A 583 7.01 -30.62 1.21
N VAL A 584 6.67 -29.41 0.80
CA VAL A 584 6.82 -28.18 1.59
C VAL A 584 5.51 -27.88 2.30
N VAL A 585 5.55 -27.85 3.64
CA VAL A 585 4.36 -27.66 4.47
C VAL A 585 4.14 -26.16 4.73
N SER A 586 3.02 -25.60 4.26
CA SER A 586 2.54 -24.25 4.52
C SER A 586 1.12 -24.31 5.11
N GLN A 587 1.04 -24.65 6.40
CA GLN A 587 -0.22 -24.84 7.14
C GLN A 587 -0.34 -23.88 8.33
N GLY A 588 0.30 -22.69 8.20
CA GLY A 588 0.32 -21.70 9.25
C GLY A 588 1.39 -21.97 10.33
N SER A 589 1.23 -21.34 11.46
CA SER A 589 2.13 -21.46 12.61
C SER A 589 1.38 -21.72 13.92
N MET A 590 2.06 -22.32 14.87
CA MET A 590 1.57 -22.53 16.24
C MET A 590 2.49 -21.82 17.24
N PRO A 591 2.01 -21.51 18.45
CA PRO A 591 2.89 -20.96 19.49
C PRO A 591 4.14 -21.83 19.70
N GLY A 592 5.29 -21.17 19.84
CA GLY A 592 6.52 -21.84 20.22
C GLY A 592 6.47 -22.36 21.67
N PRO A 593 7.46 -23.16 22.10
CA PRO A 593 7.54 -23.64 23.48
C PRO A 593 7.62 -22.48 24.46
N ALA A 594 7.04 -22.67 25.64
CA ALA A 594 7.15 -21.69 26.73
C ALA A 594 8.61 -21.48 27.14
N VAL A 595 9.00 -20.22 27.30
CA VAL A 595 10.32 -19.85 27.79
C VAL A 595 10.23 -19.60 29.30
N PRO A 596 10.94 -20.36 30.14
CA PRO A 596 10.95 -20.14 31.58
C PRO A 596 11.49 -18.75 31.92
N THR A 597 10.77 -18.00 32.75
CA THR A 597 11.16 -16.65 33.16
C THR A 597 11.62 -16.60 34.62
N PRO A 598 12.48 -15.66 34.99
CA PRO A 598 12.89 -15.47 36.37
C PRO A 598 11.69 -15.16 37.29
N TYR A 599 11.71 -15.72 38.51
CA TYR A 599 10.68 -15.45 39.50
C TYR A 599 10.72 -13.99 39.99
N GLY A 600 9.56 -13.41 40.19
CA GLY A 600 9.42 -12.06 40.75
C GLY A 600 9.56 -10.89 39.75
N ILE A 601 9.89 -11.16 38.50
CA ILE A 601 9.98 -10.12 37.45
C ILE A 601 8.68 -10.09 36.64
N ARG A 602 8.10 -8.89 36.44
CA ARG A 602 6.93 -8.70 35.59
C ARG A 602 7.21 -9.17 34.16
N THR A 603 6.46 -10.15 33.71
CA THR A 603 6.58 -10.67 32.34
C THR A 603 5.30 -10.44 31.56
N VAL A 604 5.43 -10.00 30.30
CA VAL A 604 4.34 -9.79 29.34
C VAL A 604 4.65 -10.58 28.09
N GLY A 605 3.71 -11.40 27.64
CA GLY A 605 3.82 -12.17 26.40
C GLY A 605 3.20 -11.41 25.21
N ILE A 606 3.88 -11.45 24.05
CA ILE A 606 3.26 -11.16 22.77
C ILE A 606 2.89 -12.50 22.13
N GLU A 607 1.61 -12.77 21.98
CA GLU A 607 1.15 -13.96 21.29
C GLU A 607 1.68 -14.02 19.85
N ALA A 608 1.84 -15.25 19.34
CA ALA A 608 2.24 -15.45 17.95
C ALA A 608 1.23 -14.77 17.01
N ALA A 609 1.74 -13.92 16.12
CA ALA A 609 0.94 -13.19 15.16
C ALA A 609 0.77 -14.01 13.88
N VAL A 610 -0.38 -13.88 13.22
CA VAL A 610 -0.67 -14.58 11.96
C VAL A 610 0.04 -13.94 10.77
N ASP A 611 0.38 -12.64 10.86
CA ASP A 611 1.10 -11.94 9.80
C ASP A 611 2.01 -10.81 10.33
N ALA A 612 2.77 -10.21 9.42
CA ALA A 612 3.72 -9.12 9.73
C ALA A 612 3.02 -7.86 10.30
N ALA A 613 1.83 -7.54 9.82
CA ALA A 613 1.10 -6.35 10.27
C ALA A 613 0.62 -6.52 11.71
N GLU A 614 0.09 -7.70 12.04
CA GLU A 614 -0.33 -8.02 13.40
C GLU A 614 0.86 -8.05 14.35
N ALA A 615 1.98 -8.63 13.93
CA ALA A 615 3.22 -8.64 14.72
C ALA A 615 3.67 -7.21 15.08
N ILE A 616 3.69 -6.30 14.12
CA ILE A 616 4.08 -4.90 14.33
C ILE A 616 3.04 -4.18 15.22
N ARG A 617 1.74 -4.38 15.01
CA ARG A 617 0.70 -3.78 15.87
C ARG A 617 0.80 -4.25 17.32
N ARG A 618 0.97 -5.55 17.55
CA ARG A 618 1.14 -6.13 18.90
C ARG A 618 2.41 -5.59 19.60
N GLY A 619 3.53 -5.52 18.86
CA GLY A 619 4.76 -4.93 19.37
C GLY A 619 4.62 -3.43 19.71
N ALA A 620 3.90 -2.67 18.88
CA ALA A 620 3.63 -1.26 19.13
C ALA A 620 2.70 -1.06 20.35
N ALA A 621 1.67 -1.88 20.52
CA ALA A 621 0.69 -1.77 21.60
C ALA A 621 1.34 -1.91 22.99
N LEU A 622 2.29 -2.83 23.16
CA LEU A 622 2.97 -3.04 24.44
C LEU A 622 3.70 -1.80 24.99
N ALA A 623 4.18 -0.93 24.14
CA ALA A 623 4.80 0.32 24.57
C ALA A 623 3.78 1.34 25.13
N PHE A 624 2.48 1.09 24.91
CA PHE A 624 1.38 1.97 25.29
C PHE A 624 0.57 1.44 26.48
N GLU A 625 0.55 0.12 26.71
CA GLU A 625 -0.21 -0.56 27.75
C GLU A 625 0.57 -0.70 29.08
N GLY A 626 1.36 0.25 29.44
CA GLY A 626 2.03 0.23 30.74
C GLY A 626 1.17 0.82 31.84
N GLU A 627 0.39 0.02 32.58
CA GLU A 627 -0.44 0.22 33.77
C GLU A 627 -1.81 0.88 33.56
N PRO A 628 -2.91 0.28 34.13
CA PRO A 628 -4.12 1.04 34.40
C PRO A 628 -3.79 2.17 35.37
N ALA A 629 -4.47 3.31 35.16
CA ALA A 629 -4.37 4.52 35.98
C ALA A 629 -4.68 4.25 37.45
#